data_d14fc27441e98ca9bd98847ac9ec02e2
#
_entry.id   d14fc27441e98ca9bd98847ac9ec02e2
#
_cell.length_a   1.000
_cell.length_b   1.000
_cell.length_c   1.000
_cell.angle_alpha   90.00
_cell.angle_beta   90.00
_cell.angle_gamma   90.00
#
_symmetry.space_group_name_H-M   'P 1'
#
loop_
_entity.id
_entity.type
_entity.pdbx_description
1 polymer ?
#
loop_
_entity_poly.entity_id
_entity_poly.type
_entity_poly.pdbx_seq_one_letter_code
_entity_poly.pdbx_strand_id
1 'polypeptide(L)'
;MKSLIALVRLHKWRIDESTRKLADLDALATRFRQQITDIVDRLAAEARLAGDSVAAAASYSNFMQVETARRRTLEQSLADLDHEIARAREQLAAAFRELKSYEITLDRKRQHASRMNDRRQQAVLDEIGQVLHRAKTAQGRA
;
A
#
# COMPACT_ATOMS: atom_id res chain seq x y z
N MET A 1 17.96 -13.92 -12.70
CA MET A 1 16.61 -14.11 -12.13
C MET A 1 16.54 -14.07 -10.61
N LYS A 2 17.50 -14.68 -9.90
CA LYS A 2 17.46 -14.72 -8.41
C LYS A 2 17.45 -13.32 -7.76
N SER A 3 18.26 -12.39 -8.24
CA SER A 3 18.31 -11.02 -7.73
C SER A 3 17.01 -10.25 -8.01
N LEU A 4 16.40 -10.49 -9.15
CA LEU A 4 15.12 -9.87 -9.51
C LEU A 4 13.96 -10.42 -8.66
N ILE A 5 13.95 -11.73 -8.38
CA ILE A 5 12.98 -12.36 -7.47
C ILE A 5 13.11 -11.78 -6.06
N ALA A 6 14.34 -11.62 -5.57
CA ALA A 6 14.61 -11.02 -4.26
C ALA A 6 14.15 -9.55 -4.22
N LEU A 7 14.35 -8.79 -5.30
CA LEU A 7 13.93 -7.41 -5.44
C LEU A 7 12.39 -7.29 -5.40
N VAL A 8 11.69 -8.16 -6.12
CA VAL A 8 10.22 -8.23 -6.11
C VAL A 8 9.70 -8.51 -4.69
N ARG A 9 10.30 -9.48 -3.99
CA ARG A 9 9.94 -9.79 -2.60
C ARG A 9 10.16 -8.60 -1.66
N LEU A 10 11.28 -7.91 -1.81
CA LEU A 10 11.59 -6.72 -1.01
C LEU A 10 10.56 -5.61 -1.24
N HIS A 11 10.19 -5.35 -2.49
CA HIS A 11 9.19 -4.35 -2.81
C HIS A 11 7.80 -4.71 -2.28
N LYS A 12 7.40 -5.97 -2.36
CA LYS A 12 6.15 -6.46 -1.75
C LYS A 12 6.13 -6.23 -0.25
N TRP A 13 7.23 -6.55 0.44
CA TRP A 13 7.35 -6.33 1.87
C TRP A 13 7.26 -4.84 2.22
N ARG A 14 7.93 -3.97 1.48
CA ARG A 14 7.87 -2.51 1.68
C ARG A 14 6.46 -1.96 1.47
N ILE A 15 5.74 -2.47 0.48
CA ILE A 15 4.35 -2.10 0.23
C ILE A 15 3.45 -2.52 1.40
N ASP A 16 3.62 -3.73 1.92
CA ASP A 16 2.86 -4.21 3.07
C ASP A 16 3.12 -3.33 4.31
N GLU A 17 4.37 -2.98 4.58
CA GLU A 17 4.74 -2.06 5.67
C GLU A 17 4.13 -0.67 5.47
N SER A 18 4.20 -0.12 4.26
CA SER A 18 3.60 1.18 3.92
C SER A 18 2.08 1.17 4.06
N THR A 19 1.43 0.07 3.69
CA THR A 19 -0.02 -0.11 3.82
C THR A 19 -0.45 -0.13 5.28
N ARG A 20 0.31 -0.81 6.15
CA ARG A 20 0.06 -0.81 7.61
C ARG A 20 0.23 0.59 8.19
N LYS A 21 1.29 1.29 7.80
CA LYS A 21 1.57 2.66 8.24
C LYS A 21 0.45 3.61 7.85
N LEU A 22 -0.05 3.49 6.62
CA LEU A 22 -1.19 4.26 6.14
C LEU A 22 -2.47 3.97 6.95
N ALA A 23 -2.73 2.70 7.26
CA ALA A 23 -3.86 2.30 8.09
C ALA A 23 -3.76 2.91 9.51
N ASP A 24 -2.57 2.96 10.09
CA ASP A 24 -2.33 3.58 11.39
C ASP A 24 -2.59 5.10 11.35
N LEU A 25 -2.14 5.77 10.28
CA LEU A 25 -2.40 7.20 10.08
C LEU A 25 -3.89 7.48 9.89
N ASP A 26 -4.61 6.68 9.11
CA ASP A 26 -6.05 6.79 8.92
C ASP A 26 -6.82 6.57 10.24
N ALA A 27 -6.39 5.61 11.07
CA ALA A 27 -6.97 5.37 12.38
C ALA A 27 -6.75 6.56 13.32
N LEU A 28 -5.58 7.18 13.29
CA LEU A 28 -5.26 8.37 14.08
C LEU A 28 -6.13 9.56 13.63
N ALA A 29 -6.31 9.76 12.33
CA ALA A 29 -7.18 10.79 11.77
C ALA A 29 -8.63 10.61 12.23
N THR A 30 -9.12 9.38 12.23
CA THR A 30 -10.47 9.03 12.72
C THR A 30 -10.62 9.39 14.20
N ARG A 31 -9.61 9.09 15.02
CA ARG A 31 -9.62 9.48 16.45
C ARG A 31 -9.65 10.98 16.64
N PHE A 32 -8.90 11.74 15.88
CA PHE A 32 -8.91 13.20 15.96
C PHE A 32 -10.28 13.78 15.57
N ARG A 33 -10.89 13.27 14.50
CA ARG A 33 -12.25 13.66 14.09
C ARG A 33 -13.27 13.36 15.19
N GLN A 34 -13.16 12.20 15.81
CA GLN A 34 -14.05 11.83 16.92
C GLN A 34 -13.88 12.74 18.12
N GLN A 35 -12.65 13.07 18.50
CA GLN A 35 -12.36 14.01 19.59
C GLN A 35 -12.91 15.41 19.30
N ILE A 36 -12.81 15.88 18.08
CA ILE A 36 -13.39 17.16 17.64
C ILE A 36 -14.92 17.13 17.78
N THR A 37 -15.55 16.07 17.30
CA THR A 37 -17.01 15.87 17.43
C THR A 37 -17.43 15.86 18.90
N ASP A 38 -16.69 15.15 19.78
CA ASP A 38 -16.97 15.10 21.23
C ASP A 38 -16.87 16.47 21.88
N ILE A 39 -15.90 17.30 21.47
CA ILE A 39 -15.77 18.68 21.95
C ILE A 39 -16.98 19.51 21.53
N VAL A 40 -17.39 19.42 20.28
CA VAL A 40 -18.57 20.15 19.77
C VAL A 40 -19.83 19.74 20.52
N ASP A 41 -20.04 18.45 20.76
CA ASP A 41 -21.20 17.91 21.48
C ASP A 41 -21.20 18.38 22.96
N ARG A 42 -20.05 18.36 23.62
CA ARG A 42 -19.90 18.84 24.99
C ARG A 42 -20.14 20.33 25.10
N LEU A 43 -19.65 21.14 24.19
CA LEU A 43 -19.91 22.58 24.14
C LEU A 43 -21.39 22.87 23.97
N ALA A 44 -22.10 22.13 23.10
CA ALA A 44 -23.53 22.27 22.93
C ALA A 44 -24.32 21.89 24.18
N ALA A 45 -23.93 20.80 24.86
CA ALA A 45 -24.57 20.33 26.09
C ALA A 45 -24.37 21.35 27.25
N GLU A 46 -23.15 21.86 27.44
CA GLU A 46 -22.83 22.84 28.48
C GLU A 46 -23.47 24.19 28.19
N ALA A 47 -23.60 24.58 26.92
CA ALA A 47 -24.28 25.82 26.55
C ALA A 47 -25.75 25.83 26.98
N ARG A 48 -26.43 24.70 26.98
CA ARG A 48 -27.82 24.55 27.43
C ARG A 48 -27.95 24.79 28.93
N LEU A 49 -26.91 24.41 29.70
CA LEU A 49 -26.88 24.56 31.15
C LEU A 49 -26.44 25.95 31.59
N ALA A 50 -25.74 26.72 30.72
CA ALA A 50 -25.18 28.02 31.05
C ALA A 50 -26.22 29.12 31.34
N GLY A 51 -27.47 28.94 30.89
CA GLY A 51 -28.57 29.85 31.16
C GLY A 51 -29.18 29.76 32.55
N ASP A 52 -28.81 28.78 33.39
CA ASP A 52 -29.46 28.51 34.69
C ASP A 52 -28.99 29.43 35.81
N SER A 53 -27.78 30.00 35.73
CA SER A 53 -27.26 30.94 36.73
C SER A 53 -26.07 31.75 36.18
N VAL A 54 -25.72 32.85 36.91
CA VAL A 54 -24.52 33.65 36.59
C VAL A 54 -23.24 32.83 36.77
N ALA A 55 -23.20 31.99 37.81
CA ALA A 55 -22.07 31.11 38.09
C ALA A 55 -21.91 30.05 36.96
N ALA A 56 -23.01 29.49 36.51
CA ALA A 56 -23.02 28.53 35.38
C ALA A 56 -22.54 29.19 34.07
N ALA A 57 -22.95 30.43 33.80
CA ALA A 57 -22.50 31.20 32.65
C ALA A 57 -20.98 31.48 32.66
N ALA A 58 -20.44 31.84 33.86
CA ALA A 58 -19.00 32.07 34.03
C ALA A 58 -18.18 30.78 33.83
N SER A 59 -18.63 29.66 34.39
CA SER A 59 -18.02 28.34 34.21
C SER A 59 -18.03 27.91 32.74
N TYR A 60 -19.13 28.14 32.05
CA TYR A 60 -19.24 27.85 30.61
C TYR A 60 -18.25 28.68 29.81
N SER A 61 -18.08 29.97 30.08
CA SER A 61 -17.13 30.82 29.37
C SER A 61 -15.70 30.28 29.45
N ASN A 62 -15.26 29.91 30.67
CA ASN A 62 -13.94 29.27 30.84
C ASN A 62 -13.82 27.94 30.11
N PHE A 63 -14.81 27.09 30.26
CA PHE A 63 -14.88 25.78 29.57
C PHE A 63 -14.82 25.95 28.05
N MET A 64 -15.63 26.89 27.51
CA MET A 64 -15.65 27.18 26.08
C MET A 64 -14.29 27.63 25.57
N GLN A 65 -13.58 28.50 26.28
CA GLN A 65 -12.26 28.97 25.86
C GLN A 65 -11.24 27.83 25.79
N VAL A 66 -11.19 26.99 26.82
CA VAL A 66 -10.27 25.84 26.87
C VAL A 66 -10.59 24.83 25.78
N GLU A 67 -11.84 24.44 25.65
CA GLU A 67 -12.26 23.43 24.68
C GLU A 67 -12.16 23.95 23.23
N THR A 68 -12.40 25.23 22.98
CA THR A 68 -12.21 25.85 21.68
C THR A 68 -10.73 25.86 21.27
N ALA A 69 -9.82 26.16 22.21
CA ALA A 69 -8.38 26.11 21.98
C ALA A 69 -7.91 24.68 21.66
N ARG A 70 -8.43 23.71 22.42
CA ARG A 70 -8.14 22.28 22.19
C ARG A 70 -8.65 21.82 20.84
N ARG A 71 -9.85 22.21 20.45
CA ARG A 71 -10.42 21.93 19.12
C ARG A 71 -9.55 22.48 18.01
N ARG A 72 -9.07 23.73 18.13
CA ARG A 72 -8.17 24.34 17.13
C ARG A 72 -6.87 23.54 16.97
N THR A 73 -6.28 23.13 18.10
CA THR A 73 -5.07 22.30 18.07
C THR A 73 -5.32 20.97 17.37
N LEU A 74 -6.45 20.32 17.67
CA LEU A 74 -6.82 19.05 17.00
C LEU A 74 -7.09 19.24 15.51
N GLU A 75 -7.78 20.31 15.13
CA GLU A 75 -8.06 20.62 13.71
C GLU A 75 -6.76 20.88 12.93
N GLN A 76 -5.80 21.58 13.54
CA GLN A 76 -4.50 21.81 12.93
C GLN A 76 -3.71 20.51 12.80
N SER A 77 -3.67 19.69 13.83
CA SER A 77 -3.03 18.38 13.80
C SER A 77 -3.67 17.46 12.77
N LEU A 78 -5.00 17.51 12.64
CA LEU A 78 -5.73 16.75 11.63
C LEU A 78 -5.38 17.21 10.22
N ALA A 79 -5.27 18.52 9.98
CA ALA A 79 -4.88 19.06 8.67
C ALA A 79 -3.46 18.61 8.29
N ASP A 80 -2.51 18.66 9.22
CA ASP A 80 -1.14 18.16 9.02
C ASP A 80 -1.13 16.66 8.72
N LEU A 81 -1.94 15.91 9.46
CA LEU A 81 -2.08 14.45 9.28
C LEU A 81 -2.70 14.10 7.93
N ASP A 82 -3.70 14.85 7.47
CA ASP A 82 -4.32 14.67 6.16
C ASP A 82 -3.31 14.88 5.02
N HIS A 83 -2.41 15.86 5.14
CA HIS A 83 -1.31 16.06 4.21
C HIS A 83 -0.33 14.87 4.21
N GLU A 84 -0.01 14.36 5.38
CA GLU A 84 0.87 13.20 5.54
C GLU A 84 0.23 11.94 4.93
N ILE A 85 -1.06 11.73 5.15
CA ILE A 85 -1.82 10.64 4.54
C ILE A 85 -1.83 10.75 3.02
N ALA A 86 -2.06 11.94 2.47
CA ALA A 86 -2.05 12.17 1.03
C ALA A 86 -0.69 11.82 0.42
N ARG A 87 0.41 12.25 1.06
CA ARG A 87 1.77 11.89 0.62
C ARG A 87 2.02 10.39 0.72
N ALA A 88 1.59 9.75 1.79
CA ALA A 88 1.74 8.31 1.98
C ALA A 88 0.98 7.51 0.90
N ARG A 89 -0.23 7.94 0.55
CA ARG A 89 -1.01 7.33 -0.53
C ARG A 89 -0.33 7.47 -1.89
N GLU A 90 0.24 8.63 -2.17
CA GLU A 90 0.96 8.89 -3.42
C GLU A 90 2.23 8.03 -3.52
N GLN A 91 3.00 7.95 -2.44
CA GLN A 91 4.18 7.09 -2.35
C GLN A 91 3.83 5.61 -2.52
N LEU A 92 2.72 5.18 -1.92
CA LEU A 92 2.23 3.81 -2.06
C LEU A 92 1.83 3.50 -3.50
N ALA A 93 1.11 4.42 -4.16
CA ALA A 93 0.75 4.28 -5.57
C ALA A 93 1.99 4.18 -6.47
N ALA A 94 3.02 5.01 -6.22
CA ALA A 94 4.29 4.95 -6.93
C ALA A 94 5.01 3.61 -6.71
N ALA A 95 4.99 3.10 -5.47
CA ALA A 95 5.59 1.81 -5.12
C ALA A 95 4.89 0.63 -5.83
N PHE A 96 3.58 0.68 -5.96
CA PHE A 96 2.82 -0.32 -6.73
C PHE A 96 3.19 -0.30 -8.22
N ARG A 97 3.32 0.88 -8.81
CA ARG A 97 3.75 1.01 -10.22
C ARG A 97 5.15 0.44 -10.43
N GLU A 98 6.07 0.73 -9.51
CA GLU A 98 7.44 0.20 -9.55
C GLU A 98 7.46 -1.33 -9.42
N LEU A 99 6.71 -1.87 -8.46
CA LEU A 99 6.57 -3.31 -8.30
C LEU A 99 6.03 -3.97 -9.57
N LYS A 100 5.00 -3.38 -10.16
CA LYS A 100 4.41 -3.88 -11.40
C LYS A 100 5.43 -3.94 -12.54
N SER A 101 6.28 -2.93 -12.65
CA SER A 101 7.38 -2.90 -13.61
C SER A 101 8.36 -4.06 -13.40
N TYR A 102 8.76 -4.34 -12.16
CA TYR A 102 9.64 -5.47 -11.84
C TYR A 102 8.97 -6.82 -12.10
N GLU A 103 7.70 -6.96 -11.77
CA GLU A 103 6.93 -8.19 -12.04
C GLU A 103 6.83 -8.49 -13.53
N ILE A 104 6.58 -7.46 -14.35
CA ILE A 104 6.55 -7.60 -15.81
C ILE A 104 7.91 -8.03 -16.35
N THR A 105 8.98 -7.42 -15.86
CA THR A 105 10.35 -7.78 -16.24
C THR A 105 10.67 -9.21 -15.86
N LEU A 106 10.30 -9.64 -14.66
CA LEU A 106 10.50 -11.02 -14.19
C LEU A 106 9.73 -12.02 -15.05
N ASP A 107 8.49 -11.71 -15.38
CA ASP A 107 7.63 -12.56 -16.20
C ASP A 107 8.22 -12.72 -17.61
N ARG A 108 8.68 -11.64 -18.22
CA ARG A 108 9.36 -11.68 -19.53
C ARG A 108 10.62 -12.54 -19.50
N LYS A 109 11.41 -12.44 -18.43
CA LYS A 109 12.62 -13.28 -18.28
C LYS A 109 12.26 -14.75 -18.12
N ARG A 110 11.21 -15.07 -17.36
CA ARG A 110 10.71 -16.45 -17.23
C ARG A 110 10.20 -17.01 -18.55
N GLN A 111 9.46 -16.23 -19.30
CA GLN A 111 8.97 -16.61 -20.62
C GLN A 111 10.13 -16.84 -21.60
N HIS A 112 11.13 -15.96 -21.60
CA HIS A 112 12.31 -16.11 -22.43
C HIS A 112 13.08 -17.40 -22.09
N ALA A 113 13.31 -17.66 -20.81
CA ALA A 113 13.97 -18.89 -20.35
C ALA A 113 13.20 -20.15 -20.74
N SER A 114 11.87 -20.11 -20.62
CA SER A 114 10.99 -21.22 -21.04
C SER A 114 11.08 -21.49 -22.54
N ARG A 115 11.03 -20.44 -23.36
CA ARG A 115 11.17 -20.56 -24.84
C ARG A 115 12.52 -21.09 -25.22
N MET A 116 13.59 -20.65 -24.58
CA MET A 116 14.95 -21.15 -24.83
C MET A 116 15.08 -22.63 -24.46
N ASN A 117 14.47 -23.03 -23.36
CA ASN A 117 14.44 -24.44 -22.94
C ASN A 117 13.66 -25.30 -23.94
N ASP A 118 12.51 -24.84 -24.41
CA ASP A 118 11.69 -25.52 -25.40
C ASP A 118 12.46 -25.68 -26.72
N ARG A 119 13.17 -24.65 -27.16
CA ARG A 119 14.03 -24.72 -28.36
C ARG A 119 15.15 -25.73 -28.21
N ARG A 120 15.79 -25.81 -27.04
CA ARG A 120 16.84 -26.81 -26.77
C ARG A 120 16.28 -28.21 -26.80
N GLN A 121 15.11 -28.43 -26.18
CA GLN A 121 14.44 -29.74 -26.24
C GLN A 121 14.07 -30.12 -27.64
N GLN A 122 13.55 -29.21 -28.45
CA GLN A 122 13.20 -29.46 -29.85
C GLN A 122 14.44 -29.79 -30.67
N ALA A 123 15.55 -29.05 -30.48
CA ALA A 123 16.80 -29.34 -31.16
C ALA A 123 17.35 -30.73 -30.86
N VAL A 124 17.27 -31.14 -29.57
CA VAL A 124 17.67 -32.49 -29.14
C VAL A 124 16.77 -33.56 -29.78
N LEU A 125 15.46 -33.34 -29.80
CA LEU A 125 14.52 -34.27 -30.44
C LEU A 125 14.76 -34.38 -31.95
N ASP A 126 15.03 -33.26 -32.61
CA ASP A 126 15.35 -33.22 -34.04
C ASP A 126 16.64 -33.99 -34.33
N GLU A 127 17.67 -33.83 -33.51
CA GLU A 127 18.94 -34.56 -33.64
C GLU A 127 18.75 -36.04 -33.43
N ILE A 128 17.99 -36.46 -32.41
CA ILE A 128 17.64 -37.86 -32.19
C ILE A 128 16.87 -38.41 -33.38
N GLY A 129 15.91 -37.68 -33.92
CA GLY A 129 15.15 -38.06 -35.11
C GLY A 129 16.04 -38.24 -36.30
N GLN A 130 17.02 -37.36 -36.52
CA GLN A 130 18.01 -37.50 -37.63
C GLN A 130 18.89 -38.74 -37.45
N VAL A 131 19.37 -38.99 -36.23
CA VAL A 131 20.19 -40.19 -35.95
C VAL A 131 19.40 -41.46 -36.22
N LEU A 132 18.16 -41.54 -35.73
CA LEU A 132 17.27 -42.69 -35.96
C LEU A 132 16.96 -42.87 -37.47
N HIS A 133 16.74 -41.78 -38.20
CA HIS A 133 16.50 -41.84 -39.64
C HIS A 133 17.71 -42.35 -40.40
N ARG A 134 18.92 -41.89 -40.07
CA ARG A 134 20.19 -42.38 -40.67
C ARG A 134 20.41 -43.87 -40.41
N ALA A 135 20.16 -44.31 -39.17
CA ALA A 135 20.27 -45.72 -38.81
C ALA A 135 19.29 -46.59 -39.60
N LYS A 136 18.03 -46.13 -39.73
CA LYS A 136 17.00 -46.82 -40.51
C LYS A 136 17.35 -46.87 -42.01
N THR A 137 17.87 -45.79 -42.56
CA THR A 137 18.30 -45.73 -43.95
C THR A 137 19.50 -46.63 -44.19
N ALA A 138 20.47 -46.69 -43.30
CA ALA A 138 21.63 -47.57 -43.37
C ALA A 138 21.21 -49.05 -43.34
N GLN A 139 20.25 -49.44 -42.50
CA GLN A 139 19.69 -50.78 -42.47
C GLN A 139 18.96 -51.18 -43.79
N GLY A 140 18.25 -50.19 -44.37
CA GLY A 140 17.54 -50.39 -45.65
C GLY A 140 18.43 -50.54 -46.86
N ARG A 141 19.70 -50.16 -46.74
CA ARG A 141 20.71 -50.30 -47.84
C ARG A 141 21.55 -51.60 -47.79
N ALA A 142 21.47 -52.29 -46.68
CA ALA A 142 22.08 -53.59 -46.49
C ALA A 142 21.13 -54.69 -46.97
#